data_ccbde4be0e51ccbfa8e1269d90dad7a5
#
_entry.id   ccbde4be0e51ccbfa8e1269d90dad7a5
#
_cell.length_a   1.000
_cell.length_b   1.000
_cell.length_c   1.000
_cell.angle_alpha   90.00
_cell.angle_beta   90.00
_cell.angle_gamma   90.00
#
_symmetry.space_group_name_H-M   'P 1'
#
loop_
_entity.id
_entity.type
_entity.pdbx_description
1 polymer ?
#
loop_
_entity_poly.entity_id
_entity_poly.type
_entity_poly.pdbx_seq_one_letter_code
_entity_poly.pdbx_strand_id
1 'polypeptide(L)'
;MSQKNSDGKRSARERLQEQRQREESRTKRKRALIAGAVVVGVLGIAAGVGALVANAGKDEKESAGPPVQPQGAMGKDAVTIPVGKPASKATLTVYEDFRCPGCAQFENGFRDTIHALEAKGQLKTEYHLVTLIDNNLGGSGSLNAANAAACAQDVGKFSAYHDLLYKNQPAETDDAFGKKARLLELARQIPGLDSPAFRTCVNEGTHDSWVKKSHEAFGKSAFHATPTVLLDGKSIYGDQANPLTPEKLRQMVAGAAKN
;
A
#
# COMPACT_ATOMS: atom_id res chain seq x y z
N MET A 1 -34.80 -16.47 -56.35
CA MET A 1 -33.45 -16.23 -55.75
C MET A 1 -33.45 -15.58 -54.35
N SER A 2 -34.61 -15.33 -53.72
CA SER A 2 -34.70 -14.60 -52.44
C SER A 2 -34.59 -15.46 -51.16
N GLN A 3 -34.97 -16.75 -51.18
CA GLN A 3 -34.99 -17.62 -49.99
C GLN A 3 -33.60 -18.05 -49.51
N LYS A 4 -32.65 -18.33 -50.40
CA LYS A 4 -31.26 -18.73 -50.02
C LYS A 4 -30.49 -17.66 -49.29
N ASN A 5 -30.83 -16.38 -49.45
CA ASN A 5 -30.16 -15.27 -48.78
C ASN A 5 -30.72 -14.98 -47.39
N SER A 6 -31.95 -15.38 -47.12
CA SER A 6 -32.58 -15.28 -45.78
C SER A 6 -32.08 -16.36 -44.80
N ASP A 7 -31.86 -17.58 -45.33
CA ASP A 7 -31.39 -18.71 -44.50
C ASP A 7 -29.90 -18.54 -44.10
N GLY A 8 -29.07 -17.99 -45.00
CA GLY A 8 -27.69 -17.65 -44.68
C GLY A 8 -27.56 -16.57 -43.61
N LYS A 9 -28.43 -15.57 -43.60
CA LYS A 9 -28.47 -14.50 -42.58
C LYS A 9 -28.99 -14.98 -41.23
N ARG A 10 -29.95 -15.94 -41.24
CA ARG A 10 -30.42 -16.57 -39.98
C ARG A 10 -29.35 -17.42 -39.33
N SER A 11 -28.68 -18.29 -40.09
CA SER A 11 -27.59 -19.13 -39.56
C SER A 11 -26.37 -18.31 -39.06
N ALA A 12 -26.08 -17.16 -39.67
CA ALA A 12 -25.02 -16.26 -39.20
C ALA A 12 -25.38 -15.57 -37.89
N ARG A 13 -26.65 -15.16 -37.72
CA ARG A 13 -27.13 -14.58 -36.45
C ARG A 13 -27.16 -15.61 -35.32
N GLU A 14 -27.58 -16.82 -35.58
CA GLU A 14 -27.59 -17.91 -34.61
C GLU A 14 -26.16 -18.24 -34.12
N ARG A 15 -25.19 -18.36 -35.04
CA ARG A 15 -23.79 -18.58 -34.69
C ARG A 15 -23.20 -17.43 -33.83
N LEU A 16 -23.55 -16.18 -34.15
CA LEU A 16 -23.10 -15.00 -33.40
C LEU A 16 -23.72 -14.98 -31.99
N GLN A 17 -24.99 -15.40 -31.86
CA GLN A 17 -25.66 -15.53 -30.55
C GLN A 17 -25.04 -16.64 -29.70
N GLU A 18 -24.75 -17.80 -30.33
CA GLU A 18 -24.06 -18.89 -29.60
C GLU A 18 -22.65 -18.49 -29.14
N GLN A 19 -21.89 -17.75 -29.97
CA GLN A 19 -20.58 -17.25 -29.59
C GLN A 19 -20.68 -16.29 -28.40
N ARG A 20 -21.59 -15.32 -28.42
CA ARG A 20 -21.83 -14.41 -27.30
C ARG A 20 -22.22 -15.15 -25.99
N GLN A 21 -23.13 -16.13 -26.11
CA GLN A 21 -23.51 -16.95 -24.93
C GLN A 21 -22.34 -17.76 -24.37
N ARG A 22 -21.47 -18.30 -25.24
CA ARG A 22 -20.25 -19.02 -24.82
C ARG A 22 -19.23 -18.07 -24.16
N GLU A 23 -19.07 -16.87 -24.67
CA GLU A 23 -18.19 -15.85 -24.05
C GLU A 23 -18.73 -15.34 -22.72
N GLU A 24 -20.03 -15.09 -22.61
CA GLU A 24 -20.68 -14.72 -21.36
C GLU A 24 -20.57 -15.82 -20.31
N SER A 25 -20.79 -17.09 -20.72
CA SER A 25 -20.67 -18.22 -19.81
C SER A 25 -19.23 -18.46 -19.34
N ARG A 26 -18.24 -18.26 -20.22
CA ARG A 26 -16.80 -18.29 -19.87
C ARG A 26 -16.44 -17.16 -18.90
N THR A 27 -16.96 -15.98 -19.13
CA THR A 27 -16.71 -14.82 -18.24
C THR A 27 -17.37 -15.01 -16.88
N LYS A 28 -18.62 -15.52 -16.84
CA LYS A 28 -19.30 -15.88 -15.59
C LYS A 28 -18.57 -16.99 -14.82
N ARG A 29 -18.10 -18.04 -15.53
CA ARG A 29 -17.28 -19.12 -14.91
C ARG A 29 -15.95 -18.60 -14.37
N LYS A 30 -15.23 -17.73 -15.12
CA LYS A 30 -13.99 -17.10 -14.64
C LYS A 30 -14.24 -16.24 -13.39
N ARG A 31 -15.29 -15.43 -13.39
CA ARG A 31 -15.68 -14.61 -12.22
C ARG A 31 -16.10 -15.48 -11.03
N ALA A 32 -16.83 -16.57 -11.26
CA ALA A 32 -17.21 -17.51 -10.20
C ALA A 32 -16.00 -18.26 -9.65
N LEU A 33 -15.03 -18.64 -10.49
CA LEU A 33 -13.78 -19.28 -10.04
C LEU A 33 -12.90 -18.31 -9.24
N ILE A 34 -12.83 -17.05 -9.65
CA ILE A 34 -12.10 -16.00 -8.90
C ILE A 34 -12.80 -15.72 -7.57
N ALA A 35 -14.13 -15.60 -7.56
CA ALA A 35 -14.89 -15.39 -6.32
C ALA A 35 -14.83 -16.64 -5.39
N GLY A 36 -14.86 -17.86 -5.97
CA GLY A 36 -14.73 -19.11 -5.20
C GLY A 36 -13.33 -19.31 -4.62
N ALA A 37 -12.26 -18.90 -5.33
CA ALA A 37 -10.89 -18.97 -4.83
C ALA A 37 -10.65 -18.00 -3.65
N VAL A 38 -11.30 -16.84 -3.66
CA VAL A 38 -11.23 -15.88 -2.55
C VAL A 38 -11.94 -16.42 -1.30
N VAL A 39 -13.10 -17.09 -1.44
CA VAL A 39 -13.85 -17.64 -0.28
C VAL A 39 -13.16 -18.87 0.31
N VAL A 40 -12.55 -19.74 -0.51
CA VAL A 40 -11.83 -20.93 -0.02
C VAL A 40 -10.49 -20.55 0.62
N GLY A 41 -9.83 -19.48 0.14
CA GLY A 41 -8.61 -18.94 0.76
C GLY A 41 -8.83 -18.40 2.17
N VAL A 42 -10.00 -17.83 2.46
CA VAL A 42 -10.31 -17.23 3.77
C VAL A 42 -10.69 -18.31 4.82
N LEU A 43 -11.29 -19.43 4.41
CA LEU A 43 -11.72 -20.49 5.34
C LEU A 43 -10.69 -21.62 5.56
N GLY A 44 -9.69 -21.75 4.67
CA GLY A 44 -8.64 -22.77 4.78
C GLY A 44 -7.50 -22.41 5.74
N ILE A 45 -7.33 -21.14 6.10
CA ILE A 45 -6.21 -20.65 6.92
C ILE A 45 -6.45 -20.85 8.43
N ALA A 46 -7.70 -21.00 8.87
CA ALA A 46 -8.02 -21.16 10.29
C ALA A 46 -7.65 -22.55 10.89
N ALA A 47 -7.41 -23.57 10.09
CA ALA A 47 -7.14 -24.93 10.57
C ALA A 47 -5.68 -25.42 10.42
N GLY A 48 -4.81 -24.66 9.71
CA GLY A 48 -3.44 -25.08 9.37
C GLY A 48 -2.31 -24.44 10.19
N VAL A 49 -2.59 -23.42 11.01
CA VAL A 49 -1.55 -22.61 11.68
C VAL A 49 -0.98 -23.27 12.95
N GLY A 50 -1.56 -24.36 13.42
CA GLY A 50 -1.12 -25.01 14.67
C GLY A 50 0.11 -25.94 14.58
N ALA A 51 0.59 -26.33 13.39
CA ALA A 51 1.53 -27.45 13.25
C ALA A 51 2.88 -27.15 12.59
N LEU A 52 3.14 -25.90 12.09
CA LEU A 52 4.38 -25.56 11.37
C LEU A 52 5.31 -24.57 12.08
N VAL A 53 5.03 -24.19 13.33
CA VAL A 53 5.91 -23.28 14.11
C VAL A 53 7.13 -23.99 14.69
N ALA A 54 7.30 -25.30 14.51
CA ALA A 54 8.34 -26.07 15.19
C ALA A 54 9.66 -26.23 14.43
N ASN A 55 9.86 -25.73 13.18
CA ASN A 55 11.12 -26.03 12.46
C ASN A 55 11.61 -25.01 11.42
N ALA A 56 11.56 -23.72 11.71
CA ALA A 56 12.27 -22.69 10.95
C ALA A 56 13.02 -21.73 11.87
N GLY A 57 13.83 -22.29 12.76
CA GLY A 57 14.84 -21.53 13.50
C GLY A 57 16.14 -21.54 12.71
N LYS A 58 16.43 -20.48 11.96
CA LYS A 58 17.80 -20.09 11.60
C LYS A 58 17.91 -18.57 11.61
N ASP A 59 18.45 -18.07 12.68
CA ASP A 59 19.36 -16.91 12.81
C ASP A 59 18.97 -15.60 12.09
N GLU A 60 17.79 -15.03 12.36
CA GLU A 60 17.74 -13.59 12.47
C GLU A 60 18.19 -13.21 13.88
N LYS A 61 19.33 -12.53 14.01
CA LYS A 61 19.66 -11.80 15.21
C LYS A 61 18.57 -10.78 15.43
N GLU A 62 17.58 -11.13 16.24
CA GLU A 62 16.64 -10.18 16.80
C GLU A 62 17.51 -9.15 17.55
N SER A 63 17.52 -7.90 17.06
CA SER A 63 18.23 -6.84 17.75
C SER A 63 17.52 -6.66 19.09
N ALA A 64 18.13 -7.15 20.15
CA ALA A 64 17.58 -7.20 21.50
C ALA A 64 17.53 -5.82 22.19
N GLY A 65 17.42 -4.74 21.41
CA GLY A 65 17.31 -3.36 21.86
C GLY A 65 15.92 -2.77 21.62
N PRO A 66 15.58 -1.65 22.28
CA PRO A 66 14.35 -0.94 22.00
C PRO A 66 14.31 -0.50 20.53
N PRO A 67 13.11 -0.43 19.91
CA PRO A 67 12.98 -0.03 18.51
C PRO A 67 13.63 1.33 18.26
N VAL A 68 14.52 1.40 17.26
CA VAL A 68 15.13 2.67 16.83
C VAL A 68 14.10 3.42 15.98
N GLN A 69 13.56 4.49 16.55
CA GLN A 69 12.53 5.30 15.90
C GLN A 69 13.17 6.28 14.93
N PRO A 70 12.56 6.55 13.74
CA PRO A 70 13.03 7.62 12.88
C PRO A 70 12.79 8.99 13.51
N GLN A 71 13.57 9.98 13.08
CA GLN A 71 13.51 11.33 13.63
C GLN A 71 12.09 11.91 13.48
N GLY A 72 11.56 12.43 14.59
CA GLY A 72 10.22 13.03 14.61
C GLY A 72 9.06 12.04 14.53
N ALA A 73 9.31 10.74 14.69
CA ALA A 73 8.21 9.77 14.79
C ALA A 73 7.26 10.16 15.94
N MET A 74 5.96 10.03 15.71
CA MET A 74 4.92 10.48 16.63
C MET A 74 3.73 9.51 16.72
N GLY A 75 2.65 9.97 17.37
CA GLY A 75 1.47 9.17 17.62
C GLY A 75 1.63 8.22 18.81
N LYS A 76 0.60 7.40 19.06
CA LYS A 76 0.66 6.38 20.09
C LYS A 76 1.79 5.41 19.76
N ASP A 77 2.68 5.17 20.74
CA ASP A 77 3.85 4.30 20.59
C ASP A 77 4.91 4.79 19.56
N ALA A 78 4.79 6.03 19.07
CA ALA A 78 5.69 6.66 18.11
C ALA A 78 5.89 5.83 16.83
N VAL A 79 4.79 5.31 16.27
CA VAL A 79 4.80 4.44 15.07
C VAL A 79 4.34 5.15 13.79
N THR A 80 4.26 6.48 13.79
CA THR A 80 3.87 7.28 12.62
C THR A 80 4.97 8.22 12.19
N ILE A 81 5.09 8.44 10.89
CA ILE A 81 5.89 9.50 10.29
C ILE A 81 4.95 10.66 9.93
N PRO A 82 5.12 11.84 10.57
CA PRO A 82 4.29 13.00 10.26
C PRO A 82 4.86 13.77 9.07
N VAL A 83 3.95 14.25 8.20
CA VAL A 83 4.25 15.17 7.11
C VAL A 83 3.29 16.36 7.18
N GLY A 84 3.75 17.54 6.78
CA GLY A 84 2.97 18.77 6.86
C GLY A 84 3.21 19.56 8.16
N LYS A 85 2.40 20.59 8.38
CA LYS A 85 2.57 21.48 9.55
C LYS A 85 1.85 20.91 10.76
N PRO A 86 2.46 20.80 11.93
CA PRO A 86 1.82 20.28 13.14
C PRO A 86 0.52 21.02 13.52
N ALA A 87 0.44 22.32 13.23
CA ALA A 87 -0.74 23.15 13.50
C ALA A 87 -1.88 22.98 12.47
N SER A 88 -1.74 22.11 11.48
CA SER A 88 -2.81 21.83 10.51
C SER A 88 -4.03 21.25 11.23
N LYS A 89 -5.23 21.75 10.87
CA LYS A 89 -6.47 21.37 11.54
C LYS A 89 -7.00 19.99 11.13
N ALA A 90 -6.74 19.57 9.89
CA ALA A 90 -7.14 18.26 9.40
C ALA A 90 -5.96 17.28 9.45
N THR A 91 -6.25 16.04 9.82
CA THR A 91 -5.26 14.95 9.87
C THR A 91 -5.68 13.83 8.91
N LEU A 92 -4.80 13.52 7.95
CA LEU A 92 -4.93 12.33 7.11
C LEU A 92 -4.07 11.23 7.73
N THR A 93 -4.68 10.10 8.10
CA THR A 93 -3.93 8.93 8.58
C THR A 93 -3.92 7.88 7.47
N VAL A 94 -2.74 7.41 7.09
CA VAL A 94 -2.56 6.44 6.00
C VAL A 94 -1.81 5.22 6.54
N TYR A 95 -2.45 4.05 6.48
CA TYR A 95 -1.79 2.77 6.69
C TYR A 95 -1.45 2.19 5.32
N GLU A 96 -0.18 1.95 5.07
CA GLU A 96 0.31 1.63 3.74
C GLU A 96 1.46 0.64 3.73
N ASP A 97 1.60 -0.06 2.60
CA ASP A 97 2.69 -0.99 2.32
C ASP A 97 3.27 -0.66 0.94
N PHE A 98 4.59 -0.50 0.85
CA PHE A 98 5.27 -0.14 -0.40
C PHE A 98 5.18 -1.20 -1.51
N ARG A 99 4.71 -2.41 -1.22
CA ARG A 99 4.44 -3.46 -2.22
C ARG A 99 2.95 -3.55 -2.59
N CYS A 100 2.05 -2.89 -1.87
CA CYS A 100 0.61 -2.96 -2.11
C CYS A 100 0.19 -2.13 -3.32
N PRO A 101 -0.38 -2.72 -4.39
CA PRO A 101 -0.80 -1.98 -5.60
C PRO A 101 -1.89 -0.94 -5.31
N GLY A 102 -2.78 -1.23 -4.36
CA GLY A 102 -3.81 -0.28 -3.93
C GLY A 102 -3.22 0.97 -3.27
N CYS A 103 -2.11 0.81 -2.51
CA CYS A 103 -1.38 1.95 -1.95
C CYS A 103 -0.75 2.80 -3.06
N ALA A 104 -0.12 2.18 -4.06
CA ALA A 104 0.42 2.93 -5.19
C ALA A 104 -0.67 3.67 -5.98
N GLN A 105 -1.84 3.06 -6.13
CA GLN A 105 -2.97 3.73 -6.78
C GLN A 105 -3.41 4.96 -5.99
N PHE A 106 -3.52 4.85 -4.67
CA PHE A 106 -3.86 5.97 -3.81
C PHE A 106 -2.78 7.05 -3.86
N GLU A 107 -1.54 6.72 -3.56
CA GLU A 107 -0.44 7.67 -3.47
C GLU A 107 -0.18 8.38 -4.80
N ASN A 108 -0.13 7.65 -5.92
CA ASN A 108 0.05 8.25 -7.23
C ASN A 108 -1.15 9.10 -7.69
N GLY A 109 -2.37 8.77 -7.25
CA GLY A 109 -3.58 9.50 -7.62
C GLY A 109 -3.84 10.76 -6.78
N PHE A 110 -3.36 10.79 -5.53
CA PHE A 110 -3.67 11.87 -4.59
C PHE A 110 -2.46 12.74 -4.20
N ARG A 111 -1.24 12.32 -4.53
CA ARG A 111 0.03 12.99 -4.19
C ARG A 111 -0.03 14.50 -4.34
N ASP A 112 -0.34 15.00 -5.53
CA ASP A 112 -0.31 16.44 -5.81
C ASP A 112 -1.32 17.20 -4.95
N THR A 113 -2.46 16.57 -4.65
CA THR A 113 -3.49 17.17 -3.79
C THR A 113 -3.07 17.19 -2.33
N ILE A 114 -2.51 16.09 -1.83
CA ILE A 114 -2.03 15.97 -0.44
C ILE A 114 -0.90 17.00 -0.23
N HIS A 115 0.11 17.01 -1.07
CA HIS A 115 1.23 17.97 -0.97
C HIS A 115 0.78 19.43 -1.04
N ALA A 116 -0.19 19.74 -1.93
CA ALA A 116 -0.73 21.10 -2.02
C ALA A 116 -1.46 21.54 -0.73
N LEU A 117 -2.17 20.62 -0.07
CA LEU A 117 -2.87 20.87 1.20
C LEU A 117 -1.89 20.98 2.37
N GLU A 118 -0.85 20.13 2.41
CA GLU A 118 0.23 20.17 3.41
C GLU A 118 1.04 21.47 3.32
N ALA A 119 1.44 21.87 2.13
CA ALA A 119 2.18 23.12 1.88
C ALA A 119 1.40 24.36 2.38
N LYS A 120 0.08 24.36 2.20
CA LYS A 120 -0.82 25.40 2.71
C LYS A 120 -1.05 25.33 4.22
N GLY A 121 -0.63 24.24 4.89
CA GLY A 121 -0.89 24.00 6.31
C GLY A 121 -2.37 23.70 6.60
N GLN A 122 -3.09 23.20 5.62
CA GLN A 122 -4.49 22.79 5.77
C GLN A 122 -4.60 21.33 6.20
N LEU A 123 -3.62 20.50 5.85
CA LEU A 123 -3.55 19.08 6.13
C LEU A 123 -2.20 18.74 6.76
N LYS A 124 -2.18 17.83 7.70
CA LYS A 124 -1.03 17.02 8.06
C LYS A 124 -1.34 15.56 7.75
N THR A 125 -0.32 14.81 7.31
CA THR A 125 -0.46 13.39 7.05
C THR A 125 0.36 12.60 8.08
N GLU A 126 -0.20 11.52 8.59
CA GLU A 126 0.44 10.58 9.52
C GLU A 126 0.52 9.21 8.82
N TYR A 127 1.72 8.82 8.40
CA TYR A 127 1.98 7.57 7.68
C TYR A 127 2.33 6.45 8.66
N HIS A 128 1.59 5.34 8.59
CA HIS A 128 1.86 4.07 9.26
C HIS A 128 2.41 3.09 8.23
N LEU A 129 3.71 2.84 8.26
CA LEU A 129 4.35 1.91 7.35
C LEU A 129 4.17 0.48 7.88
N VAL A 130 3.60 -0.41 7.05
CA VAL A 130 3.33 -1.79 7.42
C VAL A 130 3.91 -2.79 6.42
N THR A 131 3.93 -4.07 6.77
CA THR A 131 4.57 -5.15 5.98
C THR A 131 3.56 -6.25 5.64
N LEU A 132 2.35 -5.86 5.23
CA LEU A 132 1.25 -6.78 4.99
C LEU A 132 1.55 -7.73 3.82
N ILE A 133 2.17 -7.23 2.76
CA ILE A 133 2.48 -8.02 1.55
C ILE A 133 3.62 -9.00 1.82
N ASP A 134 4.66 -8.62 2.56
CA ASP A 134 5.73 -9.55 2.97
C ASP A 134 5.15 -10.72 3.78
N ASN A 135 4.19 -10.45 4.67
CA ASN A 135 3.56 -11.50 5.49
C ASN A 135 2.67 -12.43 4.64
N ASN A 136 2.02 -11.91 3.59
CA ASN A 136 1.07 -12.67 2.78
C ASN A 136 1.74 -13.45 1.63
N LEU A 137 2.75 -12.85 1.00
CA LEU A 137 3.40 -13.39 -0.20
C LEU A 137 4.85 -13.82 0.05
N GLY A 138 5.38 -13.55 1.24
CA GLY A 138 6.81 -13.72 1.53
C GLY A 138 7.66 -12.60 0.92
N GLY A 139 8.97 -12.67 1.17
CA GLY A 139 9.92 -11.65 0.77
C GLY A 139 10.26 -10.69 1.90
N SER A 140 10.91 -9.59 1.55
CA SER A 140 11.36 -8.56 2.50
C SER A 140 11.23 -7.13 1.95
N GLY A 141 10.57 -6.98 0.81
CA GLY A 141 10.48 -5.70 0.12
C GLY A 141 9.66 -4.65 0.85
N SER A 142 8.56 -5.05 1.52
CA SER A 142 7.78 -4.13 2.35
C SER A 142 8.61 -3.62 3.52
N LEU A 143 9.29 -4.51 4.25
CA LEU A 143 10.16 -4.16 5.38
C LEU A 143 11.31 -3.27 4.95
N ASN A 144 12.04 -3.68 3.91
CA ASN A 144 13.22 -2.94 3.44
C ASN A 144 12.85 -1.54 2.92
N ALA A 145 11.74 -1.42 2.16
CA ALA A 145 11.29 -0.12 1.66
C ALA A 145 10.81 0.79 2.80
N ALA A 146 10.07 0.25 3.77
CA ALA A 146 9.64 0.99 4.95
C ALA A 146 10.82 1.46 5.81
N ASN A 147 11.83 0.58 6.06
CA ASN A 147 13.06 0.98 6.71
C ASN A 147 13.79 2.09 5.94
N ALA A 148 13.92 1.96 4.61
CA ALA A 148 14.60 2.97 3.81
C ALA A 148 13.84 4.32 3.81
N ALA A 149 12.51 4.31 3.82
CA ALA A 149 11.70 5.51 3.98
C ALA A 149 11.88 6.15 5.38
N ALA A 150 11.98 5.33 6.43
CA ALA A 150 12.30 5.80 7.77
C ALA A 150 13.71 6.40 7.85
N CYS A 151 14.71 5.79 7.18
CA CYS A 151 16.05 6.39 7.05
C CYS A 151 16.04 7.72 6.29
N ALA A 152 15.16 7.87 5.29
CA ALA A 152 14.97 9.15 4.58
C ALA A 152 14.33 10.20 5.49
N GLN A 153 13.49 9.80 6.45
CA GLN A 153 12.93 10.69 7.46
C GLN A 153 14.02 11.29 8.35
N ASP A 154 15.03 10.53 8.73
CA ASP A 154 16.13 11.01 9.58
C ASP A 154 16.92 12.17 8.95
N VAL A 155 16.87 12.27 7.63
CA VAL A 155 17.53 13.35 6.87
C VAL A 155 16.53 14.33 6.22
N GLY A 156 15.27 14.30 6.65
CA GLY A 156 14.23 15.22 6.19
C GLY A 156 13.85 15.04 4.73
N LYS A 157 13.99 13.82 4.18
CA LYS A 157 13.71 13.50 2.78
C LYS A 157 12.60 12.46 2.60
N PHE A 158 11.82 12.20 3.65
CA PHE A 158 10.76 11.18 3.62
C PHE A 158 9.81 11.38 2.45
N SER A 159 9.12 12.51 2.34
CA SER A 159 8.08 12.73 1.32
C SER A 159 8.61 12.52 -0.10
N ALA A 160 9.79 13.06 -0.43
CA ALA A 160 10.38 12.90 -1.75
C ALA A 160 10.75 11.44 -2.06
N TYR A 161 11.26 10.71 -1.07
CA TYR A 161 11.64 9.32 -1.24
C TYR A 161 10.44 8.38 -1.25
N HIS A 162 9.47 8.62 -0.39
CA HIS A 162 8.17 7.94 -0.37
C HIS A 162 7.48 8.02 -1.74
N ASP A 163 7.38 9.20 -2.31
CA ASP A 163 6.83 9.42 -3.65
C ASP A 163 7.57 8.65 -4.73
N LEU A 164 8.90 8.63 -4.63
CA LEU A 164 9.73 7.94 -5.60
C LEU A 164 9.58 6.43 -5.51
N LEU A 165 9.45 5.89 -4.30
CA LEU A 165 9.19 4.46 -4.09
C LEU A 165 7.86 4.05 -4.75
N TYR A 166 6.77 4.79 -4.53
CA TYR A 166 5.48 4.47 -5.15
C TYR A 166 5.46 4.70 -6.67
N LYS A 167 6.20 5.66 -7.18
CA LYS A 167 6.40 5.83 -8.65
C LYS A 167 7.13 4.66 -9.30
N ASN A 168 7.99 3.99 -8.54
CA ASN A 168 8.81 2.87 -8.99
C ASN A 168 8.41 1.54 -8.34
N GLN A 169 7.19 1.45 -7.82
CA GLN A 169 6.71 0.23 -7.18
C GLN A 169 6.76 -0.94 -8.17
N PRO A 170 7.41 -2.06 -7.82
CA PRO A 170 7.40 -3.25 -8.64
C PRO A 170 6.00 -3.91 -8.64
N ALA A 171 5.79 -4.88 -9.52
CA ALA A 171 4.60 -5.73 -9.43
C ALA A 171 4.57 -6.42 -8.05
N GLU A 172 3.39 -6.62 -7.48
CA GLU A 172 3.20 -7.14 -6.11
C GLU A 172 3.95 -8.47 -5.86
N THR A 173 4.01 -9.32 -6.90
CA THR A 173 4.71 -10.62 -6.86
C THR A 173 6.21 -10.51 -7.10
N ASP A 174 6.72 -9.34 -7.52
CA ASP A 174 8.15 -9.08 -7.71
C ASP A 174 8.70 -8.39 -6.47
N ASP A 175 9.50 -9.12 -5.68
CA ASP A 175 10.12 -8.59 -4.47
C ASP A 175 11.39 -7.75 -4.77
N ALA A 176 11.33 -6.86 -5.79
CA ALA A 176 12.49 -6.07 -6.19
C ALA A 176 12.98 -5.14 -5.07
N PHE A 177 12.10 -4.65 -4.19
CA PHE A 177 12.47 -3.87 -3.01
C PHE A 177 13.11 -4.70 -1.89
N GLY A 178 13.06 -6.02 -1.96
CA GLY A 178 13.84 -6.92 -1.13
C GLY A 178 15.34 -6.75 -1.35
N LYS A 179 15.75 -6.22 -2.51
CA LYS A 179 17.14 -5.88 -2.83
C LYS A 179 17.47 -4.46 -2.37
N LYS A 180 18.15 -4.29 -1.24
CA LYS A 180 18.54 -2.96 -0.70
C LYS A 180 19.30 -2.11 -1.73
N ALA A 181 20.05 -2.73 -2.64
CA ALA A 181 20.72 -2.03 -3.74
C ALA A 181 19.73 -1.25 -4.64
N ARG A 182 18.53 -1.79 -4.89
CA ARG A 182 17.48 -1.10 -5.67
C ARG A 182 16.98 0.15 -4.94
N LEU A 183 16.81 0.07 -3.63
CA LEU A 183 16.39 1.20 -2.80
C LEU A 183 17.45 2.31 -2.80
N LEU A 184 18.74 1.94 -2.68
CA LEU A 184 19.86 2.89 -2.78
C LEU A 184 19.99 3.50 -4.17
N GLU A 185 19.74 2.75 -5.24
CA GLU A 185 19.71 3.27 -6.62
C GLU A 185 18.63 4.36 -6.78
N LEU A 186 17.44 4.12 -6.25
CA LEU A 186 16.36 5.12 -6.25
C LEU A 186 16.73 6.36 -5.44
N ALA A 187 17.36 6.19 -4.28
CA ALA A 187 17.78 7.30 -3.43
C ALA A 187 18.74 8.28 -4.13
N ARG A 188 19.56 7.82 -5.07
CA ARG A 188 20.45 8.68 -5.88
C ARG A 188 19.72 9.71 -6.73
N GLN A 189 18.43 9.46 -7.01
CA GLN A 189 17.60 10.39 -7.78
C GLN A 189 17.13 11.59 -6.95
N ILE A 190 17.34 11.55 -5.62
CA ILE A 190 16.93 12.61 -4.70
C ILE A 190 18.17 13.38 -4.23
N PRO A 191 18.32 14.65 -4.56
CA PRO A 191 19.45 15.45 -4.14
C PRO A 191 19.68 15.43 -2.62
N GLY A 192 20.88 14.99 -2.22
CA GLY A 192 21.31 14.97 -0.84
C GLY A 192 20.79 13.79 0.00
N LEU A 193 20.07 12.82 -0.58
CA LEU A 193 19.63 11.64 0.15
C LEU A 193 20.70 10.55 0.21
N ASP A 194 21.36 10.21 -0.90
CA ASP A 194 22.34 9.13 -1.00
C ASP A 194 23.66 9.48 -0.27
N SER A 195 23.58 9.69 1.04
CA SER A 195 24.72 9.95 1.92
C SER A 195 25.27 8.64 2.54
N PRO A 196 26.51 8.62 3.04
CA PRO A 196 27.03 7.47 3.77
C PRO A 196 26.13 7.04 4.95
N ALA A 197 25.59 7.99 5.70
CA ALA A 197 24.71 7.72 6.83
C ALA A 197 23.40 7.05 6.38
N PHE A 198 22.78 7.54 5.30
CA PHE A 198 21.58 6.92 4.73
C PHE A 198 21.85 5.50 4.24
N ARG A 199 22.98 5.28 3.53
CA ARG A 199 23.36 3.94 3.04
C ARG A 199 23.58 2.96 4.18
N THR A 200 24.24 3.38 5.26
CA THR A 200 24.44 2.57 6.47
C THR A 200 23.10 2.22 7.09
N CYS A 201 22.23 3.21 7.31
CA CYS A 201 20.89 3.01 7.86
C CYS A 201 20.08 1.96 7.06
N VAL A 202 20.05 2.09 5.73
CA VAL A 202 19.34 1.14 4.84
C VAL A 202 19.97 -0.26 4.91
N ASN A 203 21.31 -0.35 4.81
CA ASN A 203 22.00 -1.64 4.77
C ASN A 203 21.91 -2.41 6.09
N GLU A 204 21.95 -1.71 7.21
CA GLU A 204 21.88 -2.32 8.55
C GLU A 204 20.42 -2.57 9.01
N GLY A 205 19.42 -2.03 8.32
CA GLY A 205 18.02 -2.16 8.75
C GLY A 205 17.75 -1.43 10.06
N THR A 206 18.30 -0.23 10.21
CA THR A 206 18.28 0.53 11.49
C THR A 206 16.88 0.66 12.08
N HIS A 207 15.88 0.84 11.25
CA HIS A 207 14.48 0.99 11.67
C HIS A 207 13.62 -0.27 11.49
N ASP A 208 14.20 -1.43 11.17
CA ASP A 208 13.43 -2.67 10.96
C ASP A 208 12.55 -3.01 12.17
N SER A 209 13.07 -2.88 13.38
CA SER A 209 12.32 -3.13 14.61
C SER A 209 11.18 -2.12 14.83
N TRP A 210 11.37 -0.87 14.41
CA TRP A 210 10.33 0.14 14.43
C TRP A 210 9.22 -0.14 13.41
N VAL A 211 9.57 -0.55 12.19
CA VAL A 211 8.60 -0.97 11.16
C VAL A 211 7.79 -2.18 11.63
N LYS A 212 8.45 -3.18 12.23
CA LYS A 212 7.77 -4.35 12.83
C LYS A 212 6.77 -3.90 13.91
N LYS A 213 7.16 -2.97 14.77
CA LYS A 213 6.26 -2.40 15.80
C LYS A 213 5.07 -1.65 15.18
N SER A 214 5.27 -0.89 14.09
CA SER A 214 4.19 -0.23 13.35
C SER A 214 3.21 -1.27 12.76
N HIS A 215 3.73 -2.34 12.17
CA HIS A 215 2.91 -3.43 11.66
C HIS A 215 2.12 -4.15 12.76
N GLU A 216 2.74 -4.41 13.92
CA GLU A 216 2.05 -5.00 15.08
C GLU A 216 0.93 -4.09 15.61
N ALA A 217 1.15 -2.78 15.65
CA ALA A 217 0.14 -1.81 16.04
C ALA A 217 -1.05 -1.81 15.06
N PHE A 218 -0.76 -1.93 13.75
CA PHE A 218 -1.78 -2.11 12.72
C PHE A 218 -2.58 -3.41 12.93
N GLY A 219 -1.92 -4.53 13.20
CA GLY A 219 -2.59 -5.81 13.48
C GLY A 219 -3.51 -5.80 14.72
N LYS A 220 -3.26 -4.87 15.67
CA LYS A 220 -4.10 -4.64 16.86
C LYS A 220 -5.19 -3.58 16.64
N SER A 221 -5.21 -2.93 15.49
CA SER A 221 -6.22 -1.93 15.12
C SER A 221 -7.50 -2.59 14.61
N ALA A 222 -8.51 -1.76 14.33
CA ALA A 222 -9.74 -2.20 13.65
C ALA A 222 -9.57 -2.39 12.13
N PHE A 223 -8.37 -2.15 11.60
CA PHE A 223 -8.09 -2.16 10.17
C PHE A 223 -7.25 -3.37 9.79
N HIS A 224 -7.53 -3.99 8.63
CA HIS A 224 -6.89 -5.24 8.21
C HIS A 224 -6.48 -5.24 6.74
N ALA A 225 -6.54 -4.09 6.08
CA ALA A 225 -6.18 -3.92 4.66
C ALA A 225 -5.45 -2.61 4.41
N THR A 226 -4.62 -2.61 3.37
CA THR A 226 -3.94 -1.40 2.87
C THR A 226 -4.36 -1.09 1.44
N PRO A 227 -4.44 0.19 1.06
CA PRO A 227 -4.36 1.32 1.97
C PRO A 227 -5.61 1.44 2.84
N THR A 228 -5.44 1.79 4.12
CA THR A 228 -6.51 2.33 4.95
C THR A 228 -6.25 3.83 5.10
N VAL A 229 -7.21 4.65 4.68
CA VAL A 229 -7.07 6.11 4.65
C VAL A 229 -8.17 6.74 5.47
N LEU A 230 -7.80 7.49 6.50
CA LEU A 230 -8.71 8.15 7.40
C LEU A 230 -8.50 9.67 7.35
N LEU A 231 -9.57 10.44 7.33
CA LEU A 231 -9.55 11.88 7.60
C LEU A 231 -10.19 12.13 8.96
N ASP A 232 -9.43 12.69 9.88
CA ASP A 232 -9.85 12.91 11.27
C ASP A 232 -10.48 11.65 11.90
N GLY A 233 -9.86 10.49 11.66
CA GLY A 233 -10.27 9.18 12.17
C GLY A 233 -11.42 8.52 11.41
N LYS A 234 -12.01 9.15 10.38
CA LYS A 234 -13.10 8.57 9.59
C LYS A 234 -12.55 8.00 8.28
N SER A 235 -12.90 6.74 7.94
CA SER A 235 -12.50 6.13 6.66
C SER A 235 -13.10 6.89 5.48
N ILE A 236 -12.26 7.23 4.50
CA ILE A 236 -12.62 8.02 3.32
C ILE A 236 -12.25 7.35 1.99
N TYR A 237 -11.61 6.18 2.01
CA TYR A 237 -11.14 5.49 0.82
C TYR A 237 -11.64 4.04 0.79
N GLY A 238 -11.82 3.48 -0.42
CA GLY A 238 -12.26 2.09 -0.63
C GLY A 238 -13.75 1.90 -0.87
N ASP A 239 -14.59 2.92 -0.67
CA ASP A 239 -16.02 2.85 -1.03
C ASP A 239 -16.19 3.01 -2.55
N GLN A 240 -16.52 1.89 -3.21
CA GLN A 240 -16.71 1.87 -4.67
C GLN A 240 -17.99 2.57 -5.13
N ALA A 241 -19.00 2.66 -4.26
CA ALA A 241 -20.26 3.35 -4.58
C ALA A 241 -20.09 4.88 -4.54
N ASN A 242 -19.10 5.35 -3.77
CA ASN A 242 -18.84 6.77 -3.58
C ASN A 242 -17.33 7.04 -3.54
N PRO A 243 -16.62 6.85 -4.67
CA PRO A 243 -15.18 6.89 -4.70
C PRO A 243 -14.64 8.24 -4.27
N LEU A 244 -13.52 8.21 -3.55
CA LEU A 244 -12.75 9.41 -3.24
C LEU A 244 -12.12 9.94 -4.52
N THR A 245 -12.18 11.26 -4.70
CA THR A 245 -11.48 11.97 -5.76
C THR A 245 -10.60 13.08 -5.16
N PRO A 246 -9.56 13.56 -5.85
CA PRO A 246 -8.75 14.68 -5.39
C PRO A 246 -9.57 15.92 -5.04
N GLU A 247 -10.62 16.21 -5.78
CA GLU A 247 -11.52 17.34 -5.52
C GLU A 247 -12.33 17.11 -4.24
N LYS A 248 -12.87 15.91 -4.06
CA LYS A 248 -13.62 15.55 -2.85
C LYS A 248 -12.73 15.62 -1.61
N LEU A 249 -11.47 15.18 -1.70
CA LEU A 249 -10.50 15.31 -0.61
C LEU A 249 -10.29 16.79 -0.23
N ARG A 250 -10.10 17.68 -1.23
CA ARG A 250 -9.98 19.13 -0.98
C ARG A 250 -11.19 19.71 -0.24
N GLN A 251 -12.41 19.33 -0.67
CA GLN A 251 -13.65 19.78 -0.03
C GLN A 251 -13.79 19.29 1.41
N MET A 252 -13.44 18.02 1.66
CA MET A 252 -13.49 17.43 3.00
C MET A 252 -12.51 18.12 3.96
N VAL A 253 -11.27 18.36 3.52
CA VAL A 253 -10.25 19.09 4.31
C VAL A 253 -10.69 20.52 4.58
N ALA A 254 -11.27 21.22 3.59
CA ALA A 254 -11.80 22.55 3.78
C ALA A 254 -12.98 22.59 4.77
N GLY A 255 -13.78 21.53 4.82
CA GLY A 255 -14.86 21.36 5.80
C GLY A 255 -14.35 21.15 7.22
N ALA A 256 -13.33 20.29 7.40
CA ALA A 256 -12.70 20.01 8.69
C ALA A 256 -12.06 21.28 9.33
N ALA A 257 -11.53 22.17 8.50
CA ALA A 257 -10.91 23.42 8.96
C ALA A 257 -11.91 24.44 9.55
N LYS A 258 -13.22 24.25 9.36
CA LYS A 258 -14.27 25.18 9.83
C LYS A 258 -14.87 24.80 11.20
N ASN A 259 -14.58 23.57 11.65
CA ASN A 259 -14.99 23.05 12.95
C ASN A 259 -13.83 23.17 13.95
#